data_2c8afb64ee5506f12469b4aa55a0df4c
#
_entry.id   2c8afb64ee5506f12469b4aa55a0df4c
#
_cell.length_a   1.000
_cell.length_b   1.000
_cell.length_c   1.000
_cell.angle_alpha   90.00
_cell.angle_beta   90.00
_cell.angle_gamma   90.00
#
_symmetry.space_group_name_H-M   'P 1'
#
loop_
_entity.id
_entity.type
_entity.pdbx_description
1 polymer ?
#
loop_
_entity_poly.entity_id
_entity_poly.type
_entity_poly.pdbx_seq_one_letter_code
_entity_poly.pdbx_strand_id
1 'polypeptide(L)'
;MQKLCYRILLVEDDADDRYIMHQAFEELSFTEHLKMFSSGEELNAYLGRLSPSGFPELIVLDYNMPALNGAELALSLKKHPQFSSIPVVLYSTGMSPKMQEELKKAGVLECFEKGMEYRQILKLAETLTKLVSTEVQQAMA
;
A
#
# COMPACT_ATOMS: atom_id res chain seq x y z
N MET A 1 4.66 15.94 22.64
CA MET A 1 5.02 15.90 21.22
C MET A 1 4.30 14.78 20.51
N GLN A 2 3.63 15.11 19.42
CA GLN A 2 2.91 14.09 18.67
C GLN A 2 3.83 13.30 17.78
N LYS A 3 3.66 12.00 17.80
CA LYS A 3 4.37 11.12 16.90
C LYS A 3 3.63 11.09 15.57
N LEU A 4 4.36 11.35 14.48
CA LEU A 4 3.78 11.26 13.15
C LEU A 4 3.61 9.80 12.76
N CYS A 5 2.37 9.43 12.49
CA CYS A 5 2.06 8.10 11.99
C CYS A 5 1.66 8.22 10.53
N TYR A 6 2.31 7.44 9.69
CA TYR A 6 1.93 7.39 8.28
C TYR A 6 0.66 6.57 8.13
N ARG A 7 -0.23 7.03 7.29
CA ARG A 7 -1.51 6.35 7.07
C ARG A 7 -1.42 5.29 5.99
N ILE A 8 -0.58 5.53 4.98
CA ILE A 8 -0.34 4.58 3.90
C ILE A 8 1.16 4.29 3.82
N LEU A 9 1.49 3.00 3.77
CA LEU A 9 2.85 2.55 3.45
C LEU A 9 2.79 1.92 2.08
N LEU A 10 3.69 2.31 1.17
CA LEU A 10 3.68 1.85 -0.21
C LEU A 10 5.04 1.30 -0.59
N VAL A 11 5.08 0.10 -1.15
CA VAL A 11 6.31 -0.53 -1.60
C VAL A 11 6.34 -0.57 -3.12
N GLU A 12 7.34 0.07 -3.70
CA GLU A 12 7.58 0.15 -5.13
C GLU A 12 9.07 0.14 -5.37
N ASP A 13 9.60 -0.88 -6.03
CA ASP A 13 11.04 -1.03 -6.19
C ASP A 13 11.65 -0.15 -7.28
N ASP A 14 10.87 0.29 -8.25
CA ASP A 14 11.36 1.13 -9.34
C ASP A 14 11.38 2.60 -8.93
N ALA A 15 12.55 3.22 -9.03
CA ALA A 15 12.71 4.61 -8.60
C ALA A 15 11.87 5.59 -9.42
N ASP A 16 11.74 5.35 -10.71
CA ASP A 16 10.94 6.22 -11.57
C ASP A 16 9.46 6.09 -11.24
N ASP A 17 9.00 4.87 -11.00
CA ASP A 17 7.61 4.64 -10.61
C ASP A 17 7.32 5.23 -9.24
N ARG A 18 8.27 5.14 -8.30
CA ARG A 18 8.10 5.79 -6.99
C ARG A 18 7.94 7.29 -7.15
N TYR A 19 8.75 7.88 -8.01
CA TYR A 19 8.69 9.32 -8.25
C TYR A 19 7.32 9.74 -8.79
N ILE A 20 6.83 9.02 -9.79
CA ILE A 20 5.54 9.31 -10.40
C ILE A 20 4.42 9.14 -9.39
N MET A 21 4.47 8.06 -8.61
CA MET A 21 3.47 7.79 -7.58
C MET A 21 3.50 8.90 -6.52
N HIS A 22 4.70 9.32 -6.11
CA HIS A 22 4.85 10.40 -5.15
C HIS A 22 4.22 11.69 -5.67
N GLN A 23 4.44 12.00 -6.95
CA GLN A 23 3.83 13.19 -7.55
C GLN A 23 2.30 13.14 -7.52
N ALA A 24 1.74 11.95 -7.76
CA ALA A 24 0.28 11.78 -7.72
C ALA A 24 -0.25 12.07 -6.31
N PHE A 25 0.40 11.52 -5.29
CA PHE A 25 -0.02 11.80 -3.92
C PHE A 25 0.23 13.24 -3.51
N GLU A 26 1.29 13.87 -4.03
CA GLU A 26 1.54 15.29 -3.76
C GLU A 26 0.43 16.15 -4.33
N GLU A 27 -0.05 15.84 -5.51
CA GLU A 27 -1.16 16.57 -6.12
C GLU A 27 -2.41 16.48 -5.26
N LEU A 28 -2.57 15.39 -4.52
CA LEU A 28 -3.70 15.18 -3.62
C LEU A 28 -3.43 15.69 -2.20
N SER A 29 -2.31 16.34 -1.98
CA SER A 29 -1.89 16.86 -0.67
C SER A 29 -1.84 15.76 0.39
N PHE A 30 -1.37 14.59 0.02
CA PHE A 30 -1.37 13.42 0.89
C PHE A 30 0.03 12.96 1.31
N THR A 31 1.10 13.62 0.83
CA THR A 31 2.46 13.12 1.08
C THR A 31 2.85 13.09 2.56
N GLU A 32 2.24 13.91 3.39
CA GLU A 32 2.51 13.88 4.83
C GLU A 32 2.09 12.55 5.47
N HIS A 33 1.15 11.86 4.86
CA HIS A 33 0.58 10.63 5.39
C HIS A 33 1.08 9.38 4.66
N LEU A 34 2.00 9.57 3.73
CA LEU A 34 2.52 8.50 2.89
C LEU A 34 3.99 8.24 3.19
N LYS A 35 4.35 6.98 3.36
CA LYS A 35 5.76 6.61 3.41
C LYS A 35 5.99 5.53 2.36
N MET A 36 7.04 5.72 1.56
CA MET A 36 7.38 4.81 0.48
C MET A 36 8.64 4.03 0.79
N PHE A 37 8.66 2.79 0.34
CA PHE A 37 9.79 1.88 0.51
C PHE A 37 10.19 1.31 -0.84
N SER A 38 11.47 0.99 -0.99
CA SER A 38 11.97 0.40 -2.21
C SER A 38 12.00 -1.13 -2.19
N SER A 39 11.72 -1.74 -1.05
CA SER A 39 11.75 -3.20 -0.92
C SER A 39 10.84 -3.67 0.21
N GLY A 40 10.50 -4.95 0.15
CA GLY A 40 9.75 -5.58 1.24
C GLY A 40 10.57 -5.67 2.53
N GLU A 41 11.89 -5.79 2.40
CA GLU A 41 12.77 -5.82 3.57
C GLU A 41 12.71 -4.51 4.35
N GLU A 42 12.70 -3.39 3.63
CA GLU A 42 12.58 -2.08 4.27
C GLU A 42 11.24 -1.94 4.97
N LEU A 43 10.16 -2.39 4.32
CA LEU A 43 8.85 -2.37 4.93
C LEU A 43 8.81 -3.19 6.20
N ASN A 44 9.32 -4.41 6.16
CA ASN A 44 9.29 -5.30 7.31
C ASN A 44 10.11 -4.73 8.47
N ALA A 45 11.28 -4.15 8.18
CA ALA A 45 12.10 -3.53 9.21
C ALA A 45 11.36 -2.36 9.88
N TYR A 46 10.65 -1.58 9.07
CA TYR A 46 9.89 -0.45 9.59
C TYR A 46 8.72 -0.93 10.47
N LEU A 47 7.94 -1.90 9.97
CA LEU A 47 6.81 -2.44 10.73
C LEU A 47 7.25 -3.05 12.06
N GLY A 48 8.41 -3.70 12.06
CA GLY A 48 8.93 -4.34 13.28
C GLY A 48 9.26 -3.36 14.38
N ARG A 49 9.39 -2.08 14.07
CA ARG A 49 9.69 -1.04 15.07
C ARG A 49 8.44 -0.32 15.58
N LEU A 50 7.29 -0.64 15.01
CA LEU A 50 6.04 0.02 15.38
C LEU A 50 5.29 -0.76 16.45
N SER A 51 4.61 -0.05 17.34
CA SER A 51 3.61 -0.66 18.20
C SER A 51 2.28 -0.63 17.44
N PRO A 52 1.30 -1.47 17.84
CA PRO A 52 0.01 -1.49 17.14
C PRO A 52 -0.66 -0.13 16.98
N SER A 53 -0.49 0.76 17.96
CA SER A 53 -1.07 2.10 17.86
C SER A 53 -0.44 2.95 16.77
N GLY A 54 0.73 2.57 16.28
CA GLY A 54 1.41 3.27 15.19
C GLY A 54 1.27 2.58 13.84
N PHE A 55 0.47 1.53 13.74
CA PHE A 55 0.29 0.82 12.47
C PHE A 55 -0.41 1.72 11.44
N PRO A 56 -0.07 1.55 10.16
CA PRO A 56 -0.76 2.30 9.11
C PRO A 56 -2.18 1.80 8.92
N GLU A 57 -2.97 2.59 8.21
CA GLU A 57 -4.33 2.19 7.86
C GLU A 57 -4.38 1.33 6.60
N LEU A 58 -3.31 1.37 5.80
CA LEU A 58 -3.27 0.65 4.53
C LEU A 58 -1.81 0.39 4.12
N ILE A 59 -1.55 -0.80 3.62
CA ILE A 59 -0.28 -1.13 2.98
C ILE A 59 -0.56 -1.40 1.50
N VAL A 60 0.19 -0.74 0.63
CA VAL A 60 0.05 -0.85 -0.82
C VAL A 60 1.32 -1.48 -1.38
N LEU A 61 1.17 -2.56 -2.13
CA LEU A 61 2.31 -3.31 -2.66
C LEU A 61 2.25 -3.40 -4.17
N ASP A 62 3.39 -3.20 -4.82
CA ASP A 62 3.52 -3.47 -6.24
C ASP A 62 3.67 -4.98 -6.42
N TYR A 63 2.79 -5.56 -7.24
CA TYR A 63 2.83 -6.98 -7.54
C TYR A 63 4.07 -7.37 -8.37
N ASN A 64 4.53 -6.45 -9.21
CA ASN A 64 5.55 -6.73 -10.23
C ASN A 64 6.97 -6.42 -9.78
N MET A 65 7.34 -6.77 -8.57
CA MET A 65 8.69 -6.56 -8.06
C MET A 65 9.57 -7.78 -8.34
N PRO A 66 10.74 -7.62 -8.98
CA PRO A 66 11.56 -8.75 -9.40
C PRO A 66 12.19 -9.56 -8.27
N ALA A 67 12.62 -8.93 -7.19
CA ALA A 67 13.34 -9.62 -6.12
C ALA A 67 12.41 -10.36 -5.16
N LEU A 68 11.29 -9.74 -4.81
CA LEU A 68 10.29 -10.32 -3.94
C LEU A 68 8.94 -9.85 -4.46
N ASN A 69 8.19 -10.74 -5.09
CA ASN A 69 6.94 -10.28 -5.69
C ASN A 69 5.95 -9.87 -4.60
N GLY A 70 5.08 -8.93 -4.97
CA GLY A 70 4.13 -8.37 -4.02
C GLY A 70 3.17 -9.41 -3.45
N ALA A 71 2.86 -10.46 -4.20
CA ALA A 71 1.97 -11.51 -3.71
C ALA A 71 2.59 -12.24 -2.53
N GLU A 72 3.86 -12.61 -2.62
CA GLU A 72 4.53 -13.29 -1.51
C GLU A 72 4.60 -12.40 -0.28
N LEU A 73 4.90 -11.13 -0.48
CA LEU A 73 4.95 -10.18 0.61
C LEU A 73 3.57 -10.01 1.26
N ALA A 74 2.53 -9.89 0.44
CA ALA A 74 1.17 -9.78 0.94
C ALA A 74 0.77 -11.01 1.77
N LEU A 75 1.08 -12.19 1.25
CA LEU A 75 0.75 -13.42 1.97
C LEU A 75 1.47 -13.51 3.30
N SER A 76 2.75 -13.12 3.34
CA SER A 76 3.50 -13.14 4.60
C SER A 76 2.92 -12.16 5.62
N LEU A 77 2.48 -11.00 5.18
CA LEU A 77 1.84 -10.03 6.07
C LEU A 77 0.51 -10.57 6.61
N LYS A 78 -0.28 -11.21 5.75
CA LYS A 78 -1.58 -11.73 6.16
C LYS A 78 -1.47 -12.93 7.10
N LYS A 79 -0.34 -13.61 7.11
CA LYS A 79 -0.07 -14.71 8.04
C LYS A 79 0.62 -14.25 9.31
N HIS A 80 1.12 -13.04 9.36
CA HIS A 80 1.89 -12.55 10.51
C HIS A 80 0.93 -12.23 11.67
N PRO A 81 1.23 -12.74 12.87
CA PRO A 81 0.31 -12.56 14.02
C PRO A 81 0.03 -11.09 14.35
N GLN A 82 1.00 -10.22 14.16
CA GLN A 82 0.85 -8.81 14.50
C GLN A 82 0.35 -7.95 13.36
N PHE A 83 0.69 -8.31 12.10
CA PHE A 83 0.40 -7.46 10.96
C PHE A 83 -0.82 -7.89 10.16
N SER A 84 -1.40 -9.06 10.46
CA SER A 84 -2.50 -9.60 9.67
C SER A 84 -3.75 -8.71 9.67
N SER A 85 -3.90 -7.85 10.66
CA SER A 85 -5.04 -6.96 10.75
C SER A 85 -4.91 -5.71 9.88
N ILE A 86 -3.71 -5.41 9.39
CA ILE A 86 -3.51 -4.22 8.56
C ILE A 86 -4.02 -4.49 7.15
N PRO A 87 -4.94 -3.67 6.63
CA PRO A 87 -5.43 -3.86 5.25
C PRO A 87 -4.30 -3.78 4.24
N VAL A 88 -4.29 -4.69 3.27
CA VAL A 88 -3.28 -4.75 2.21
C VAL A 88 -3.97 -4.75 0.86
N VAL A 89 -3.49 -3.92 -0.05
CA VAL A 89 -3.91 -3.93 -1.44
C VAL A 89 -2.67 -4.05 -2.32
N LEU A 90 -2.86 -4.58 -3.53
CA LEU A 90 -1.79 -4.67 -4.52
C LEU A 90 -2.19 -3.89 -5.76
N TYR A 91 -1.20 -3.44 -6.52
CA TYR A 91 -1.42 -2.94 -7.86
C TYR A 91 -0.46 -3.63 -8.82
N SER A 92 -0.87 -3.79 -10.08
CA SER A 92 -0.05 -4.49 -11.05
C SER A 92 -0.34 -4.00 -12.45
N THR A 93 0.63 -4.20 -13.35
CA THR A 93 0.43 -3.96 -14.77
C THR A 93 -0.33 -5.12 -15.42
N GLY A 94 -0.40 -6.26 -14.72
CA GLY A 94 -1.17 -7.41 -15.19
C GLY A 94 -1.15 -8.50 -14.13
N MET A 95 -2.33 -8.97 -13.78
CA MET A 95 -2.49 -10.03 -12.80
C MET A 95 -3.66 -10.89 -13.24
N SER A 96 -3.47 -12.22 -13.29
CA SER A 96 -4.53 -13.11 -13.71
C SER A 96 -5.71 -13.06 -12.75
N PRO A 97 -6.94 -13.31 -13.23
CA PRO A 97 -8.09 -13.39 -12.33
C PRO A 97 -7.91 -14.45 -11.25
N LYS A 98 -7.26 -15.55 -11.58
CA LYS A 98 -7.00 -16.63 -10.61
C LYS A 98 -6.12 -16.13 -9.46
N MET A 99 -5.05 -15.39 -9.78
CA MET A 99 -4.17 -14.84 -8.75
C MET A 99 -4.89 -13.82 -7.89
N GLN A 100 -5.71 -12.96 -8.51
CA GLN A 100 -6.51 -12.01 -7.75
C GLN A 100 -7.43 -12.71 -6.76
N GLU A 101 -8.07 -13.79 -7.21
CA GLU A 101 -8.96 -14.55 -6.35
C GLU A 101 -8.21 -15.19 -5.19
N GLU A 102 -7.05 -15.77 -5.47
CA GLU A 102 -6.24 -16.40 -4.42
C GLU A 102 -5.78 -15.38 -3.37
N LEU A 103 -5.38 -14.19 -3.81
CA LEU A 103 -4.94 -13.15 -2.89
C LEU A 103 -6.11 -12.64 -2.03
N LYS A 104 -7.27 -12.46 -2.63
CA LYS A 104 -8.44 -12.03 -1.87
C LYS A 104 -8.86 -13.08 -0.84
N LYS A 105 -8.78 -14.35 -1.19
CA LYS A 105 -9.07 -15.43 -0.24
C LYS A 105 -8.09 -15.44 0.93
N ALA A 106 -6.85 -15.01 0.68
CA ALA A 106 -5.83 -14.95 1.73
C ALA A 106 -5.98 -13.70 2.62
N GLY A 107 -6.87 -12.78 2.27
CA GLY A 107 -7.13 -11.60 3.08
C GLY A 107 -6.73 -10.28 2.46
N VAL A 108 -6.22 -10.28 1.23
CA VAL A 108 -5.90 -9.03 0.53
C VAL A 108 -7.21 -8.31 0.22
N LEU A 109 -7.25 -7.01 0.53
CA LEU A 109 -8.47 -6.22 0.40
C LEU A 109 -8.89 -6.01 -1.05
N GLU A 110 -7.93 -5.66 -1.92
CA GLU A 110 -8.22 -5.40 -3.32
C GLU A 110 -6.95 -5.47 -4.15
N CYS A 111 -7.14 -5.75 -5.45
CA CYS A 111 -6.06 -5.73 -6.43
C CYS A 111 -6.44 -4.73 -7.50
N PHE A 112 -5.57 -3.74 -7.72
CA PHE A 112 -5.83 -2.67 -8.68
C PHE A 112 -4.93 -2.81 -9.90
N GLU A 113 -5.39 -2.32 -11.04
CA GLU A 113 -4.59 -2.25 -12.23
C GLU A 113 -3.83 -0.93 -12.24
N LYS A 114 -2.51 -1.01 -12.51
CA LYS A 114 -1.67 0.16 -12.61
C LYS A 114 -1.69 0.64 -14.06
N GLY A 115 -2.21 1.83 -14.28
CA GLY A 115 -2.21 2.40 -15.61
C GLY A 115 -0.84 2.88 -16.04
N MET A 116 -0.68 3.14 -17.33
CA MET A 116 0.59 3.60 -17.88
C MET A 116 0.68 5.12 -17.97
N GLU A 117 -0.46 5.81 -17.98
CA GLU A 117 -0.49 7.26 -18.05
C GLU A 117 -0.61 7.87 -16.67
N TYR A 118 -0.06 9.06 -16.49
CA TYR A 118 -0.12 9.75 -15.19
C TYR A 118 -1.55 9.92 -14.68
N ARG A 119 -2.49 10.20 -15.58
CA ARG A 119 -3.89 10.36 -15.18
C ARG A 119 -4.43 9.10 -14.52
N GLN A 120 -4.03 7.93 -15.00
CA GLN A 120 -4.45 6.66 -14.42
C GLN A 120 -3.81 6.43 -13.06
N ILE A 121 -2.54 6.83 -12.92
CA ILE A 121 -1.84 6.72 -11.64
C ILE A 121 -2.44 7.68 -10.62
N LEU A 122 -2.79 8.88 -11.04
CA LEU A 122 -3.47 9.84 -10.18
C LEU A 122 -4.81 9.30 -9.71
N LYS A 123 -5.56 8.66 -10.60
CA LYS A 123 -6.84 8.07 -10.24
C LYS A 123 -6.66 6.94 -9.23
N LEU A 124 -5.63 6.12 -9.39
CA LEU A 124 -5.31 5.08 -8.41
C LEU A 124 -5.00 5.71 -7.06
N ALA A 125 -4.15 6.75 -7.04
CA ALA A 125 -3.82 7.45 -5.80
C ALA A 125 -5.08 8.04 -5.14
N GLU A 126 -6.00 8.60 -5.93
CA GLU A 126 -7.26 9.09 -5.41
C GLU A 126 -8.06 7.98 -4.73
N THR A 127 -8.14 6.82 -5.37
CA THR A 127 -8.84 5.68 -4.83
C THR A 127 -8.22 5.24 -3.50
N LEU A 128 -6.89 5.18 -3.45
CA LEU A 128 -6.18 4.76 -2.24
C LEU A 128 -6.38 5.76 -1.10
N THR A 129 -6.33 7.05 -1.38
CA THR A 129 -6.55 8.06 -0.34
C THR A 129 -7.97 8.01 0.18
N LYS A 130 -8.94 7.71 -0.67
CA LYS A 130 -10.32 7.59 -0.24
C LYS A 130 -10.55 6.39 0.67
N LEU A 131 -9.80 5.32 0.47
CA LEU A 131 -9.93 4.14 1.35
C LEU A 131 -9.61 4.48 2.80
N VAL A 132 -8.61 5.32 3.05
CA VAL A 132 -8.25 5.70 4.42
C VAL A 132 -9.04 6.91 4.90
N SER A 133 -9.30 7.88 4.03
CA SER A 133 -10.03 9.09 4.40
C SER A 133 -11.46 8.80 4.83
N THR A 134 -12.11 7.85 4.17
CA THR A 134 -13.48 7.49 4.51
C THR A 134 -13.57 6.97 5.94
N GLU A 135 -12.63 6.13 6.35
CA GLU A 135 -12.60 5.62 7.72
C GLU A 135 -12.38 6.73 8.73
N VAL A 136 -11.48 7.66 8.41
CA VAL A 136 -11.21 8.79 9.30
C VAL A 136 -12.44 9.67 9.43
N GLN A 137 -13.13 9.94 8.32
CA GLN A 137 -14.34 10.74 8.35
C GLN A 137 -15.44 10.08 9.19
N GLN A 138 -15.59 8.77 9.06
CA GLN A 138 -16.55 8.04 9.85
C GLN A 138 -16.21 8.08 11.34
N ALA A 139 -14.93 7.98 11.67
CA ALA A 139 -14.51 8.04 13.06
C ALA A 139 -14.72 9.42 13.67
N MET A 140 -14.66 10.47 12.85
CA MET A 140 -14.86 11.84 13.31
C MET A 140 -16.32 12.25 13.35
N ALA A 141 -17.15 11.52 12.66
CA ALA A 141 -18.59 11.79 12.66
C ALA A 141 -19.21 11.21 13.91
#